data_4b6dc5f687e06382e77af869f52f4cf6
#
_entry.id   4b6dc5f687e06382e77af869f52f4cf6
#
_cell.length_a   1.000
_cell.length_b   1.000
_cell.length_c   1.000
_cell.angle_alpha   90.00
_cell.angle_beta   90.00
_cell.angle_gamma   90.00
#
_symmetry.space_group_name_H-M   'P 1'
#
loop_
_entity.id
_entity.type
_entity.pdbx_description
1 polymer ?
#
loop_
_entity_poly.entity_id
_entity_poly.type
_entity_poly.pdbx_seq_one_letter_code
_entity_poly.pdbx_strand_id
1 'polypeptide(L)'
;MERTIERFMAQWEIKGASLAIMKNGKLLYSKGFGIADSAKGTPVNVSNIFRIASLSKLITATGIMKLWEEKKLSLDQPVFGEKGILNDSAFLDIKDPRIREITVEHLLRHKGGYSIRAGDPLFCTPSV
;
A
#
# COMPACT_ATOMS: atom_id res chain seq x y z
N MET A 1 14.25 -22.75 -11.46
CA MET A 1 13.65 -21.62 -10.72
C MET A 1 14.43 -20.33 -10.98
N GLU A 2 15.69 -20.18 -10.58
CA GLU A 2 16.46 -18.92 -10.74
C GLU A 2 16.52 -18.43 -12.19
N ARG A 3 16.88 -19.29 -13.16
CA ARG A 3 16.85 -18.93 -14.59
C ARG A 3 15.50 -18.43 -15.09
N THR A 4 14.40 -18.87 -14.47
CA THR A 4 13.05 -18.41 -14.84
C THR A 4 12.83 -16.99 -14.35
N ILE A 5 13.30 -16.68 -13.13
CA ILE A 5 13.23 -15.34 -12.55
C ILE A 5 14.09 -14.38 -13.36
N GLU A 6 15.32 -14.75 -13.68
CA GLU A 6 16.24 -13.92 -14.46
C GLU A 6 15.67 -13.62 -15.86
N ARG A 7 15.06 -14.61 -16.54
CA ARG A 7 14.38 -14.39 -17.83
C ARG A 7 13.19 -13.44 -17.68
N PHE A 8 12.37 -13.62 -16.63
CA PHE A 8 11.25 -12.72 -16.35
C PHE A 8 11.72 -11.30 -16.10
N MET A 9 12.77 -11.14 -15.29
CA MET A 9 13.36 -9.83 -15.01
C MET A 9 13.89 -9.16 -16.28
N ALA A 10 14.58 -9.93 -17.16
CA ALA A 10 15.08 -9.43 -18.44
C ALA A 10 13.94 -9.02 -19.38
N GLN A 11 12.88 -9.83 -19.47
CA GLN A 11 11.71 -9.54 -20.31
C GLN A 11 10.99 -8.25 -19.90
N TRP A 12 10.92 -7.95 -18.60
CA TRP A 12 10.19 -6.80 -18.04
C TRP A 12 11.12 -5.68 -17.60
N GLU A 13 12.40 -5.74 -17.96
CA GLU A 13 13.43 -4.74 -17.60
C GLU A 13 13.51 -4.44 -16.10
N ILE A 14 13.22 -5.45 -15.25
CA ILE A 14 13.28 -5.33 -13.80
C ILE A 14 14.73 -5.31 -13.35
N LYS A 15 15.17 -4.21 -12.76
CA LYS A 15 16.57 -4.01 -12.33
C LYS A 15 16.93 -4.80 -11.09
N GLY A 16 16.01 -4.93 -10.15
CA GLY A 16 16.23 -5.64 -8.89
C GLY A 16 14.97 -6.27 -8.35
N ALA A 17 15.10 -7.46 -7.80
CA ALA A 17 13.99 -8.22 -7.20
C ALA A 17 14.45 -9.01 -5.96
N SER A 18 13.52 -9.30 -5.07
CA SER A 18 13.73 -10.23 -3.95
C SER A 18 12.64 -11.29 -3.96
N LEU A 19 13.02 -12.53 -3.75
CA LEU A 19 12.10 -13.66 -3.66
C LEU A 19 12.24 -14.35 -2.31
N ALA A 20 11.10 -14.63 -1.69
CA ALA A 20 11.01 -15.50 -0.53
C ALA A 20 9.94 -16.57 -0.77
N ILE A 21 10.25 -17.81 -0.41
CA ILE A 21 9.32 -18.94 -0.50
C ILE A 21 9.13 -19.51 0.91
N MET A 22 7.88 -19.57 1.33
CA MET A 22 7.51 -20.16 2.62
C MET A 22 6.62 -21.40 2.42
N LYS A 23 6.75 -22.37 3.31
CA LYS A 23 5.86 -23.53 3.39
C LYS A 23 5.70 -23.92 4.85
N ASN A 24 4.45 -24.13 5.28
CA ASN A 24 4.10 -24.50 6.64
C ASN A 24 4.74 -23.57 7.70
N GLY A 25 4.71 -22.26 7.48
CA GLY A 25 5.29 -21.26 8.38
C GLY A 25 6.82 -21.18 8.40
N LYS A 26 7.52 -21.96 7.57
CA LYS A 26 8.99 -21.96 7.48
C LYS A 26 9.47 -21.31 6.19
N LEU A 27 10.47 -20.46 6.29
CA LEU A 27 11.19 -19.90 5.14
C LEU A 27 12.05 -21.01 4.52
N LEU A 28 11.74 -21.38 3.28
CA LEU A 28 12.47 -22.42 2.53
C LEU A 28 13.53 -21.82 1.61
N TYR A 29 13.29 -20.62 1.10
CA TYR A 29 14.19 -19.99 0.15
C TYR A 29 14.06 -18.47 0.27
N SER A 30 15.20 -17.77 0.20
CA SER A 30 15.24 -16.31 0.10
C SER A 30 16.45 -15.90 -0.70
N LYS A 31 16.26 -15.04 -1.71
CA LYS A 31 17.34 -14.54 -2.57
C LYS A 31 17.00 -13.19 -3.18
N GLY A 32 18.03 -12.31 -3.27
CA GLY A 32 18.01 -11.11 -4.09
C GLY A 32 18.51 -11.38 -5.50
N PHE A 33 17.99 -10.68 -6.49
CA PHE A 33 18.35 -10.75 -7.90
C PHE A 33 18.56 -9.36 -8.46
N GLY A 34 19.54 -9.21 -9.36
CA GLY A 34 19.82 -7.95 -10.04
C GLY A 34 20.48 -6.92 -9.15
N ILE A 35 20.27 -5.62 -9.46
CA ILE A 35 20.99 -4.48 -8.90
C ILE A 35 20.05 -3.62 -8.06
N ALA A 36 20.47 -3.30 -6.83
CA ALA A 36 19.75 -2.41 -5.90
C ALA A 36 20.07 -0.93 -6.15
N ASP A 37 21.32 -0.62 -6.47
CA ASP A 37 21.80 0.73 -6.77
C ASP A 37 22.61 0.68 -8.06
N SER A 38 22.03 1.20 -9.15
CA SER A 38 22.67 1.19 -10.47
C SER A 38 23.91 2.09 -10.54
N ALA A 39 23.96 3.17 -9.75
CA ALA A 39 25.10 4.10 -9.75
C ALA A 39 26.33 3.48 -9.10
N LYS A 40 26.12 2.61 -8.10
CA LYS A 40 27.20 1.94 -7.37
C LYS A 40 27.42 0.48 -7.80
N GLY A 41 26.55 -0.05 -8.68
CA GLY A 41 26.58 -1.47 -9.05
C GLY A 41 26.27 -2.43 -7.89
N THR A 42 25.61 -1.96 -6.84
CA THR A 42 25.34 -2.76 -5.64
C THR A 42 24.27 -3.81 -5.92
N PRO A 43 24.55 -5.12 -5.70
CA PRO A 43 23.56 -6.17 -5.93
C PRO A 43 22.42 -6.13 -4.90
N VAL A 44 21.25 -6.62 -5.29
CA VAL A 44 20.14 -6.86 -4.36
C VAL A 44 20.50 -8.00 -3.43
N ASN A 45 20.27 -7.80 -2.14
CA ASN A 45 20.37 -8.83 -1.11
C ASN A 45 19.04 -8.98 -0.35
N VAL A 46 18.93 -10.00 0.48
CA VAL A 46 17.69 -10.35 1.21
C VAL A 46 17.26 -9.31 2.26
N SER A 47 18.16 -8.42 2.68
CA SER A 47 17.88 -7.36 3.64
C SER A 47 17.49 -6.03 2.99
N ASN A 48 17.46 -5.93 1.64
CA ASN A 48 17.00 -4.73 0.97
C ASN A 48 15.51 -4.49 1.22
N ILE A 49 15.17 -3.23 1.43
CA ILE A 49 13.79 -2.78 1.63
C ILE A 49 13.21 -2.37 0.29
N PHE A 50 12.03 -2.90 -0.05
CA PHE A 50 11.29 -2.58 -1.25
C PHE A 50 10.02 -1.80 -0.93
N ARG A 51 9.69 -0.83 -1.77
CA ARG A 51 8.37 -0.20 -1.73
C ARG A 51 7.33 -1.18 -2.27
N ILE A 52 6.33 -1.49 -1.45
CA ILE A 52 5.29 -2.47 -1.80
C ILE A 52 4.04 -1.83 -2.41
N ALA A 53 4.03 -0.50 -2.57
CA ALA A 53 2.95 0.27 -3.19
C ALA A 53 1.55 -0.18 -2.69
N SER A 54 0.64 -0.52 -3.59
CA SER A 54 -0.75 -0.89 -3.25
C SER A 54 -0.91 -2.16 -2.42
N LEU A 55 0.11 -3.00 -2.28
CA LEU A 55 0.08 -4.12 -1.33
C LEU A 55 -0.07 -3.63 0.13
N SER A 56 0.35 -2.39 0.41
CA SER A 56 0.11 -1.74 1.70
C SER A 56 -1.37 -1.69 2.09
N LYS A 57 -2.28 -1.58 1.10
CA LYS A 57 -3.73 -1.56 1.35
C LYS A 57 -4.23 -2.86 1.98
N LEU A 58 -3.67 -4.00 1.57
CA LEU A 58 -4.01 -5.30 2.15
C LEU A 58 -3.62 -5.36 3.63
N ILE A 59 -2.41 -4.88 3.96
CA ILE A 59 -1.92 -4.84 5.35
C ILE A 59 -2.79 -3.89 6.18
N THR A 60 -3.10 -2.70 5.65
CA THR A 60 -3.98 -1.72 6.30
C THR A 60 -5.38 -2.32 6.53
N ALA A 61 -5.98 -2.95 5.52
CA ALA A 61 -7.29 -3.58 5.65
C ALA A 61 -7.29 -4.68 6.72
N THR A 62 -6.24 -5.51 6.78
CA THR A 62 -6.08 -6.52 7.83
C THR A 62 -6.01 -5.88 9.22
N GLY A 63 -5.26 -4.78 9.38
CA GLY A 63 -5.19 -4.02 10.63
C GLY A 63 -6.55 -3.45 11.04
N ILE A 64 -7.30 -2.87 10.10
CA ILE A 64 -8.66 -2.36 10.33
C ILE A 64 -9.61 -3.48 10.77
N MET A 65 -9.59 -4.63 10.07
CA MET A 65 -10.43 -5.77 10.43
C MET A 65 -10.08 -6.33 11.81
N LYS A 66 -8.80 -6.28 12.21
CA LYS A 66 -8.38 -6.66 13.56
C LYS A 66 -8.94 -5.72 14.63
N LEU A 67 -8.89 -4.40 14.39
CA LEU A 67 -9.48 -3.41 15.29
C LEU A 67 -11.00 -3.55 15.40
N TRP A 68 -11.67 -3.87 14.30
CA TRP A 68 -13.11 -4.17 14.28
C TRP A 68 -13.45 -5.43 15.09
N GLU A 69 -12.69 -6.52 14.90
CA GLU A 69 -12.84 -7.76 15.67
C GLU A 69 -12.70 -7.50 17.19
N GLU A 70 -11.74 -6.65 17.56
CA GLU A 70 -11.50 -6.23 18.95
C GLU A 70 -12.51 -5.17 19.45
N LYS A 71 -13.53 -4.82 18.65
CA LYS A 71 -14.54 -3.79 18.96
C LYS A 71 -13.96 -2.41 19.27
N LYS A 72 -12.78 -2.10 18.73
CA LYS A 72 -12.10 -0.80 18.88
C LYS A 72 -12.54 0.23 17.87
N LEU A 73 -13.17 -0.21 16.76
CA LEU A 73 -13.81 0.64 15.77
C LEU A 73 -15.04 -0.07 15.18
N SER A 74 -15.92 0.71 14.52
CA SER A 74 -17.05 0.19 13.76
C SER A 74 -16.87 0.47 12.27
N LEU A 75 -17.35 -0.44 11.40
CA LEU A 75 -17.23 -0.29 9.95
C LEU A 75 -18.12 0.84 9.41
N ASP A 76 -19.21 1.15 10.07
CA ASP A 76 -20.14 2.24 9.75
C ASP A 76 -19.71 3.60 10.35
N GLN A 77 -18.63 3.63 11.16
CA GLN A 77 -18.12 4.84 11.77
C GLN A 77 -17.58 5.80 10.68
N PRO A 78 -17.95 7.10 10.71
CA PRO A 78 -17.37 8.11 9.84
C PRO A 78 -15.86 8.20 10.01
N VAL A 79 -15.14 8.44 8.91
CA VAL A 79 -13.68 8.57 8.95
C VAL A 79 -13.26 10.01 9.17
N PHE A 80 -13.91 10.97 8.52
CA PHE A 80 -13.48 12.37 8.47
C PHE A 80 -14.42 13.31 9.24
N GLY A 81 -13.86 14.45 9.67
CA GLY A 81 -14.60 15.51 10.35
C GLY A 81 -14.68 15.31 11.86
N GLU A 82 -15.36 16.22 12.56
CA GLU A 82 -15.40 16.29 14.03
C GLU A 82 -15.87 15.01 14.72
N LYS A 83 -16.77 14.26 14.08
CA LYS A 83 -17.28 12.98 14.57
C LYS A 83 -16.56 11.76 13.98
N GLY A 84 -15.57 12.01 13.13
CA GLY A 84 -14.81 10.97 12.45
C GLY A 84 -13.66 10.44 13.30
N ILE A 85 -13.07 9.33 12.83
CA ILE A 85 -11.86 8.75 13.42
C ILE A 85 -10.67 9.70 13.25
N LEU A 86 -10.58 10.36 12.09
CA LEU A 86 -9.60 11.38 11.76
C LEU A 86 -10.23 12.76 12.03
N ASN A 87 -10.11 13.24 13.27
CA ASN A 87 -10.72 14.46 13.74
C ASN A 87 -9.72 15.55 14.16
N ASP A 88 -8.45 15.40 13.82
CA ASP A 88 -7.46 16.45 14.03
C ASP A 88 -7.60 17.58 12.98
N SER A 89 -6.96 18.71 13.23
CA SER A 89 -7.10 19.93 12.43
C SER A 89 -6.78 19.73 10.94
N ALA A 90 -5.91 18.80 10.60
CA ALA A 90 -5.55 18.50 9.21
C ALA A 90 -6.71 17.91 8.38
N PHE A 91 -7.70 17.30 9.06
CA PHE A 91 -8.85 16.64 8.44
C PHE A 91 -10.18 17.37 8.68
N LEU A 92 -10.17 18.56 9.27
CA LEU A 92 -11.39 19.34 9.57
C LEU A 92 -11.76 20.34 8.46
N ASP A 93 -10.80 20.80 7.64
CA ASP A 93 -11.06 21.70 6.50
C ASP A 93 -11.72 20.94 5.34
N ILE A 94 -12.95 20.50 5.56
CA ILE A 94 -13.73 19.72 4.61
C ILE A 94 -14.60 20.67 3.78
N LYS A 95 -14.25 20.89 2.51
CA LYS A 95 -14.99 21.73 1.57
C LYS A 95 -16.26 21.05 1.03
N ASP A 96 -16.19 19.74 0.78
CA ASP A 96 -17.35 18.97 0.33
C ASP A 96 -17.98 18.21 1.52
N PRO A 97 -19.21 18.56 1.93
CA PRO A 97 -19.84 17.94 3.12
C PRO A 97 -20.04 16.44 2.98
N ARG A 98 -20.10 15.88 1.76
CA ARG A 98 -20.24 14.43 1.53
C ARG A 98 -19.05 13.64 2.05
N ILE A 99 -17.88 14.25 2.20
CA ILE A 99 -16.70 13.60 2.77
C ILE A 99 -16.96 13.15 4.21
N ARG A 100 -17.81 13.87 4.97
CA ARG A 100 -18.18 13.49 6.35
C ARG A 100 -19.02 12.21 6.44
N GLU A 101 -19.62 11.78 5.31
CA GLU A 101 -20.43 10.56 5.22
C GLU A 101 -19.58 9.34 4.87
N ILE A 102 -18.30 9.53 4.56
CA ILE A 102 -17.39 8.42 4.22
C ILE A 102 -17.10 7.62 5.49
N THR A 103 -17.49 6.35 5.48
CA THR A 103 -17.25 5.41 6.57
C THR A 103 -16.02 4.54 6.32
N VAL A 104 -15.59 3.83 7.36
CA VAL A 104 -14.51 2.83 7.25
C VAL A 104 -14.84 1.78 6.18
N GLU A 105 -16.09 1.30 6.14
CA GLU A 105 -16.54 0.34 5.12
C GLU A 105 -16.43 0.92 3.70
N HIS A 106 -16.80 2.17 3.50
CA HIS A 106 -16.67 2.83 2.20
C HIS A 106 -15.22 2.82 1.70
N LEU A 107 -14.25 3.10 2.58
CA LEU A 107 -12.83 3.06 2.22
C LEU A 107 -12.33 1.65 1.93
N LEU A 108 -12.69 0.65 2.75
CA LEU A 108 -12.33 -0.74 2.53
C LEU A 108 -12.88 -1.29 1.20
N ARG A 109 -14.05 -0.82 0.77
CA ARG A 109 -14.70 -1.21 -0.48
C ARG A 109 -14.34 -0.32 -1.68
N HIS A 110 -13.38 0.60 -1.52
CA HIS A 110 -13.03 1.59 -2.56
C HIS A 110 -14.22 2.45 -3.03
N LYS A 111 -15.15 2.79 -2.12
CA LYS A 111 -16.36 3.59 -2.38
C LYS A 111 -16.30 4.99 -1.76
N GLY A 112 -15.12 5.51 -1.50
CA GLY A 112 -14.92 6.84 -0.90
C GLY A 112 -15.22 8.03 -1.84
N GLY A 113 -15.68 7.77 -3.07
CA GLY A 113 -16.05 8.83 -4.02
C GLY A 113 -14.88 9.43 -4.82
N TYR A 114 -13.65 9.03 -4.54
CA TYR A 114 -12.48 9.48 -5.28
C TYR A 114 -12.41 8.78 -6.65
N SER A 115 -12.13 9.56 -7.69
CA SER A 115 -12.04 9.07 -9.06
C SER A 115 -10.72 9.45 -9.71
N ILE A 116 -10.11 8.52 -10.43
CA ILE A 116 -8.89 8.78 -11.24
C ILE A 116 -9.14 9.91 -12.26
N ARG A 117 -10.38 10.12 -12.70
CA ARG A 117 -10.74 11.23 -13.60
C ARG A 117 -10.58 12.62 -12.97
N ALA A 118 -10.62 12.70 -11.65
CA ALA A 118 -10.38 13.94 -10.88
C ALA A 118 -8.89 14.16 -10.56
N GLY A 119 -8.01 13.28 -11.03
CA GLY A 119 -6.60 13.23 -10.67
C GLY A 119 -6.34 12.34 -9.46
N ASP A 120 -5.19 11.68 -9.45
CA ASP A 120 -4.69 10.98 -8.27
C ASP A 120 -3.76 11.93 -7.50
N PRO A 121 -4.14 12.39 -6.30
CA PRO A 121 -3.33 13.35 -5.54
C PRO A 121 -1.93 12.81 -5.17
N LEU A 122 -1.72 11.49 -5.28
CA LEU A 122 -0.41 10.87 -5.05
C LEU A 122 0.51 10.93 -6.28
N PHE A 123 -0.05 11.11 -7.48
CA PHE A 123 0.68 11.11 -8.75
C PHE A 123 0.52 12.41 -9.54
N CYS A 124 -0.44 13.26 -9.17
CA CYS A 124 -0.54 14.62 -9.70
C CYS A 124 0.41 15.52 -8.88
N THR A 125 1.68 15.56 -9.25
CA THR A 125 2.50 16.72 -8.91
C THR A 125 1.92 17.91 -9.67
N PRO A 126 1.56 19.03 -9.00
CA PRO A 126 1.30 20.26 -9.71
C PRO A 126 2.55 20.57 -10.55
N SER A 127 2.37 20.73 -11.84
CA SER A 127 3.42 21.32 -12.68
C SER A 127 3.69 22.70 -12.11
N VAL A 128 4.89 22.89 -11.55
CA VAL A 128 5.43 24.18 -11.15
C VAL A 128 5.77 24.96 -12.42
#